data_b582c4bca0b603b1c1204631a1418540
#
_entry.id   b582c4bca0b603b1c1204631a1418540
#
_cell.length_a   1.000
_cell.length_b   1.000
_cell.length_c   1.000
_cell.angle_alpha   90.00
_cell.angle_beta   90.00
_cell.angle_gamma   90.00
#
_symmetry.space_group_name_H-M   'P 1'
#
loop_
_entity.id
_entity.type
_entity.pdbx_description
1 polymer ?
#
loop_
_entity_poly.entity_id
_entity_poly.type
_entity_poly.pdbx_seq_one_letter_code
_entity_poly.pdbx_strand_id
1 'polypeptide(L)'
;MPADKRVSSIDLLRGVVMVIMALDHVRDFFHADAFHHAPDDLDHVSAATFLTRWITHYCAPVFVFLAGTSAWFVHRRRTTTQLSSFLVKRGIWLVFVEAVIISFLWTFNPTLPAIFLGVIWAIGISMIALAGLVHLPARGILLFGLVLVLGHNALDDLHPAGLWWGILHEQVFRMVDGRLIGFIYPLIPWIGVMALGYVFGGLYAPERDPAQRRRLLRLLGMASIALFLVLRLTDVYGDPRPWEPGRGPAFAFLSVLNATKYPPSLHYLLMTLGPAFLFLSVAEARPGPWARRLIVFGRVPFFYYVMHLVVIHAFAILAVVLLGRPWTDMVLDTFVIREPHLQDYGFSLPVVYGVWVAVVVLLYPACRWFAQLKRERTDWWWLSYL
;
A
#
# COMPACT_ATOMS: atom_id res chain seq x y z
N MET A 1 12.75 -32.28 3.49
CA MET A 1 12.29 -31.40 4.58
C MET A 1 10.88 -30.97 4.27
N PRO A 2 9.90 -31.01 5.18
CA PRO A 2 8.56 -30.59 4.88
C PRO A 2 8.59 -29.11 4.47
N ALA A 3 7.86 -28.80 3.38
CA ALA A 3 7.70 -27.43 2.91
C ALA A 3 7.20 -26.57 4.07
N ASP A 4 7.99 -25.55 4.43
CA ASP A 4 7.66 -24.59 5.50
C ASP A 4 6.23 -24.13 5.27
N LYS A 5 5.31 -24.44 6.18
CA LYS A 5 3.90 -24.10 6.03
C LYS A 5 3.81 -22.57 5.95
N ARG A 6 3.31 -22.05 4.83
CA ARG A 6 2.98 -20.63 4.69
C ARG A 6 2.14 -20.17 5.88
N VAL A 7 2.44 -19.00 6.40
CA VAL A 7 1.72 -18.41 7.53
C VAL A 7 0.40 -17.86 7.03
N SER A 8 -0.69 -18.59 7.27
CA SER A 8 -2.03 -18.27 6.74
C SER A 8 -2.56 -16.92 7.24
N SER A 9 -2.20 -16.47 8.44
CA SER A 9 -2.60 -15.17 8.98
C SER A 9 -1.98 -14.00 8.19
N ILE A 10 -0.73 -14.12 7.76
CA ILE A 10 -0.05 -13.14 6.91
C ILE A 10 -0.69 -13.11 5.51
N ASP A 11 -0.94 -14.28 4.91
CA ASP A 11 -1.62 -14.35 3.61
C ASP A 11 -3.06 -13.80 3.71
N LEU A 12 -3.76 -14.01 4.84
CA LEU A 12 -5.09 -13.48 5.08
C LEU A 12 -5.07 -11.95 5.18
N LEU A 13 -4.19 -11.37 6.01
CA LEU A 13 -4.07 -9.91 6.11
C LEU A 13 -3.74 -9.29 4.76
N ARG A 14 -2.78 -9.87 4.03
CA ARG A 14 -2.42 -9.42 2.69
C ARG A 14 -3.61 -9.49 1.73
N GLY A 15 -4.39 -10.57 1.79
CA GLY A 15 -5.60 -10.74 0.96
C GLY A 15 -6.69 -9.72 1.28
N VAL A 16 -6.92 -9.40 2.55
CA VAL A 16 -7.86 -8.36 2.98
C VAL A 16 -7.47 -7.01 2.40
N VAL A 17 -6.20 -6.59 2.58
CA VAL A 17 -5.75 -5.28 2.07
C VAL A 17 -5.69 -5.23 0.54
N MET A 18 -5.46 -6.37 -0.16
CA MET A 18 -5.59 -6.43 -1.63
C MET A 18 -7.01 -6.13 -2.10
N VAL A 19 -8.00 -6.73 -1.45
CA VAL A 19 -9.42 -6.49 -1.78
C VAL A 19 -9.81 -5.03 -1.50
N ILE A 20 -9.38 -4.49 -0.36
CA ILE A 20 -9.65 -3.09 0.03
C ILE A 20 -8.95 -2.12 -0.93
N MET A 21 -7.73 -2.42 -1.39
CA MET A 21 -6.98 -1.56 -2.30
C MET A 21 -7.72 -1.31 -3.63
N ALA A 22 -8.39 -2.33 -4.17
CA ALA A 22 -9.18 -2.16 -5.38
C ALA A 22 -10.30 -1.11 -5.21
N LEU A 23 -10.85 -0.95 -4.00
CA LEU A 23 -11.85 0.09 -3.71
C LEU A 23 -11.28 1.50 -3.90
N ASP A 24 -10.02 1.73 -3.48
CA ASP A 24 -9.34 3.01 -3.66
C ASP A 24 -9.24 3.38 -5.16
N HIS A 25 -8.76 2.43 -5.96
CA HIS A 25 -8.56 2.64 -7.38
C HIS A 25 -9.90 2.72 -8.16
N VAL A 26 -10.93 1.95 -7.77
CA VAL A 26 -12.29 2.11 -8.35
C VAL A 26 -12.82 3.51 -8.02
N ARG A 27 -12.63 4.00 -6.80
CA ARG A 27 -13.04 5.37 -6.45
C ARG A 27 -12.38 6.41 -7.36
N ASP A 28 -11.08 6.29 -7.60
CA ASP A 28 -10.34 7.24 -8.44
C ASP A 28 -10.87 7.28 -9.88
N PHE A 29 -11.33 6.14 -10.42
CA PHE A 29 -11.87 6.05 -11.79
C PHE A 29 -13.38 6.28 -11.89
N PHE A 30 -14.15 6.18 -10.80
CA PHE A 30 -15.61 6.15 -10.89
C PHE A 30 -16.35 7.16 -10.01
N HIS A 31 -15.74 7.68 -8.94
CA HIS A 31 -16.44 8.54 -8.01
C HIS A 31 -16.44 10.01 -8.46
N ALA A 32 -17.61 10.62 -8.63
CA ALA A 32 -17.72 12.01 -9.10
C ALA A 32 -16.92 13.01 -8.26
N ASP A 33 -16.99 12.92 -6.92
CA ASP A 33 -16.25 13.83 -6.04
C ASP A 33 -14.72 13.74 -6.21
N ALA A 34 -14.21 12.57 -6.69
CA ALA A 34 -12.76 12.38 -6.84
C ALA A 34 -12.14 13.30 -7.92
N PHE A 35 -12.95 13.77 -8.88
CA PHE A 35 -12.50 14.69 -9.93
C PHE A 35 -12.47 16.15 -9.48
N HIS A 36 -13.03 16.48 -8.33
CA HIS A 36 -13.17 17.85 -7.83
C HIS A 36 -12.40 18.07 -6.53
N HIS A 37 -12.40 17.09 -5.63
CA HIS A 37 -11.89 17.24 -4.27
C HIS A 37 -11.00 16.06 -3.87
N ALA A 38 -9.96 16.35 -3.08
CA ALA A 38 -9.19 15.30 -2.44
C ALA A 38 -10.09 14.51 -1.46
N PRO A 39 -10.00 13.18 -1.40
CA PRO A 39 -10.90 12.37 -0.59
C PRO A 39 -10.70 12.51 0.92
N ASP A 40 -9.65 13.20 1.35
CA ASP A 40 -9.32 13.60 2.72
C ASP A 40 -9.62 15.08 3.02
N ASP A 41 -10.22 15.79 2.07
CA ASP A 41 -10.71 17.17 2.23
C ASP A 41 -12.08 17.17 2.94
N LEU A 42 -12.04 17.26 4.27
CA LEU A 42 -13.24 17.23 5.12
C LEU A 42 -14.19 18.43 4.93
N ASP A 43 -13.77 19.46 4.19
CA ASP A 43 -14.60 20.64 3.92
C ASP A 43 -15.58 20.38 2.76
N HIS A 44 -15.21 19.50 1.84
CA HIS A 44 -15.93 19.32 0.58
C HIS A 44 -16.47 17.90 0.38
N VAL A 45 -15.93 16.89 1.09
CA VAL A 45 -16.36 15.50 0.91
C VAL A 45 -17.29 15.03 2.05
N SER A 46 -18.16 14.08 1.73
CA SER A 46 -19.02 13.44 2.73
C SER A 46 -18.21 12.55 3.68
N ALA A 47 -18.73 12.32 4.90
CA ALA A 47 -18.16 11.37 5.84
C ALA A 47 -18.04 9.95 5.22
N ALA A 48 -18.97 9.55 4.35
CA ALA A 48 -18.91 8.27 3.66
C ALA A 48 -17.74 8.19 2.66
N THR A 49 -17.51 9.26 1.88
CA THR A 49 -16.37 9.37 0.97
C THR A 49 -15.06 9.33 1.74
N PHE A 50 -14.94 10.10 2.83
CA PHE A 50 -13.78 10.09 3.70
C PHE A 50 -13.51 8.70 4.30
N LEU A 51 -14.50 8.04 4.90
CA LEU A 51 -14.34 6.72 5.50
C LEU A 51 -14.00 5.65 4.47
N THR A 52 -14.52 5.76 3.24
CA THR A 52 -14.13 4.91 2.11
C THR A 52 -12.65 5.06 1.80
N ARG A 53 -12.12 6.29 1.82
CA ARG A 53 -10.69 6.55 1.68
C ARG A 53 -9.90 6.06 2.88
N TRP A 54 -10.40 6.32 4.09
CA TRP A 54 -9.71 5.98 5.32
C TRP A 54 -9.43 4.47 5.45
N ILE A 55 -10.40 3.61 5.10
CA ILE A 55 -10.18 2.16 5.14
C ILE A 55 -9.09 1.71 4.16
N THR A 56 -8.88 2.42 3.05
CA THR A 56 -7.83 2.10 2.08
C THR A 56 -6.43 2.54 2.53
N HIS A 57 -6.33 3.37 3.57
CA HIS A 57 -5.06 3.77 4.18
C HIS A 57 -4.24 2.58 4.71
N TYR A 58 -4.89 1.48 5.10
CA TYR A 58 -4.20 0.27 5.57
C TYR A 58 -3.34 -0.40 4.51
N CYS A 59 -3.62 -0.18 3.23
CA CYS A 59 -3.01 -0.94 2.13
C CYS A 59 -1.49 -0.74 2.06
N ALA A 60 -1.02 0.49 1.91
CA ALA A 60 0.40 0.77 1.70
C ALA A 60 1.29 0.37 2.90
N PRO A 61 1.00 0.78 4.15
CA PRO A 61 1.80 0.38 5.30
C PRO A 61 1.87 -1.14 5.49
N VAL A 62 0.74 -1.83 5.33
CA VAL A 62 0.71 -3.29 5.45
C VAL A 62 1.50 -3.96 4.32
N PHE A 63 1.41 -3.47 3.06
CA PHE A 63 2.18 -4.05 1.96
C PHE A 63 3.68 -3.90 2.16
N VAL A 64 4.15 -2.71 2.49
CA VAL A 64 5.58 -2.46 2.71
C VAL A 64 6.10 -3.27 3.90
N PHE A 65 5.36 -3.27 5.01
CA PHE A 65 5.70 -4.04 6.21
C PHE A 65 5.76 -5.55 5.95
N LEU A 66 4.74 -6.10 5.26
CA LEU A 66 4.69 -7.52 4.92
C LEU A 66 5.69 -7.90 3.81
N ALA A 67 6.15 -6.97 2.98
CA ALA A 67 7.27 -7.21 2.07
C ALA A 67 8.57 -7.45 2.83
N GLY A 68 8.86 -6.64 3.86
CA GLY A 68 9.96 -6.87 4.78
C GLY A 68 9.84 -8.21 5.52
N THR A 69 8.65 -8.51 6.07
CA THR A 69 8.35 -9.80 6.70
C THR A 69 8.61 -10.98 5.75
N SER A 70 8.23 -10.84 4.49
CA SER A 70 8.45 -11.86 3.46
C SER A 70 9.94 -12.04 3.13
N ALA A 71 10.72 -10.96 3.14
CA ALA A 71 12.18 -11.02 2.97
C ALA A 71 12.85 -11.85 4.08
N TRP A 72 12.36 -11.76 5.33
CA TRP A 72 12.84 -12.61 6.42
C TRP A 72 12.55 -14.10 6.17
N PHE A 73 11.37 -14.47 5.67
CA PHE A 73 11.08 -15.86 5.30
C PHE A 73 11.98 -16.38 4.18
N VAL A 74 12.35 -15.50 3.24
CA VAL A 74 13.33 -15.84 2.19
C VAL A 74 14.71 -16.04 2.79
N HIS A 75 15.12 -15.20 3.77
CA HIS A 75 16.42 -15.30 4.45
C HIS A 75 16.62 -16.65 5.12
N ARG A 76 15.58 -17.24 5.72
CA ARG A 76 15.68 -18.57 6.35
C ARG A 76 16.11 -19.71 5.41
N ARG A 77 16.06 -19.48 4.10
CA ARG A 77 16.39 -20.47 3.06
C ARG A 77 17.58 -20.06 2.22
N ARG A 78 18.21 -18.95 2.53
CA ARG A 78 19.31 -18.35 1.74
C ARG A 78 20.38 -17.79 2.67
N THR A 79 21.62 -17.73 2.19
CA THR A 79 22.65 -16.93 2.85
C THR A 79 22.33 -15.45 2.77
N THR A 80 22.92 -14.63 3.63
CA THR A 80 22.75 -13.18 3.62
C THR A 80 23.09 -12.57 2.26
N THR A 81 24.19 -13.01 1.62
CA THR A 81 24.60 -12.55 0.29
C THR A 81 23.58 -12.93 -0.80
N GLN A 82 23.04 -14.15 -0.73
CA GLN A 82 22.00 -14.61 -1.67
C GLN A 82 20.70 -13.82 -1.48
N LEU A 83 20.33 -13.50 -0.23
CA LEU A 83 19.18 -12.66 0.06
C LEU A 83 19.40 -11.24 -0.47
N SER A 84 20.55 -10.62 -0.18
CA SER A 84 20.92 -9.29 -0.66
C SER A 84 20.79 -9.20 -2.19
N SER A 85 21.42 -10.13 -2.93
CA SER A 85 21.30 -10.20 -4.40
C SER A 85 19.86 -10.37 -4.88
N PHE A 86 19.06 -11.19 -4.20
CA PHE A 86 17.65 -11.37 -4.51
C PHE A 86 16.87 -10.07 -4.33
N LEU A 87 17.08 -9.35 -3.22
CA LEU A 87 16.38 -8.10 -2.89
C LEU A 87 16.72 -7.01 -3.90
N VAL A 88 18.01 -6.87 -4.30
CA VAL A 88 18.41 -5.90 -5.32
C VAL A 88 17.73 -6.20 -6.66
N LYS A 89 17.82 -7.43 -7.16
CA LYS A 89 17.18 -7.81 -8.44
C LYS A 89 15.67 -7.60 -8.42
N ARG A 90 15.03 -7.98 -7.32
CA ARG A 90 13.59 -7.79 -7.13
C ARG A 90 13.22 -6.31 -7.04
N GLY A 91 14.00 -5.52 -6.31
CA GLY A 91 13.81 -4.09 -6.16
C GLY A 91 13.90 -3.35 -7.49
N ILE A 92 14.94 -3.60 -8.29
CA ILE A 92 15.10 -3.03 -9.63
C ILE A 92 13.93 -3.41 -10.54
N TRP A 93 13.52 -4.68 -10.51
CA TRP A 93 12.35 -5.15 -11.27
C TRP A 93 11.07 -4.37 -10.91
N LEU A 94 10.80 -4.18 -9.60
CA LEU A 94 9.61 -3.47 -9.14
C LEU A 94 9.64 -1.98 -9.53
N VAL A 95 10.82 -1.33 -9.47
CA VAL A 95 11.00 0.05 -9.96
C VAL A 95 10.67 0.14 -11.45
N PHE A 96 11.18 -0.79 -12.26
CA PHE A 96 10.89 -0.84 -13.70
C PHE A 96 9.39 -1.05 -13.96
N VAL A 97 8.77 -1.98 -13.25
CA VAL A 97 7.34 -2.27 -13.40
C VAL A 97 6.48 -1.05 -13.05
N GLU A 98 6.79 -0.35 -11.97
CA GLU A 98 6.06 0.87 -11.59
C GLU A 98 6.20 1.95 -12.65
N ALA A 99 7.43 2.25 -13.07
CA ALA A 99 7.71 3.34 -14.00
C ALA A 99 7.12 3.10 -15.41
N VAL A 100 7.01 1.84 -15.84
CA VAL A 100 6.57 1.51 -17.21
C VAL A 100 5.19 0.88 -17.21
N ILE A 101 5.03 -0.28 -16.56
CA ILE A 101 3.80 -1.07 -16.67
C ILE A 101 2.67 -0.42 -15.88
N ILE A 102 2.90 -0.05 -14.62
CA ILE A 102 1.85 0.53 -13.78
C ILE A 102 1.47 1.93 -14.25
N SER A 103 2.45 2.76 -14.66
CA SER A 103 2.16 4.07 -15.25
C SER A 103 1.32 3.93 -16.54
N PHE A 104 1.63 2.94 -17.39
CA PHE A 104 0.79 2.62 -18.54
C PHE A 104 -0.63 2.18 -18.11
N LEU A 105 -0.76 1.33 -17.10
CA LEU A 105 -2.07 0.84 -16.67
C LEU A 105 -2.95 1.94 -16.04
N TRP A 106 -2.34 2.98 -15.48
CA TRP A 106 -3.07 4.17 -15.01
C TRP A 106 -3.57 5.06 -16.16
N THR A 107 -2.85 5.11 -17.27
CA THR A 107 -3.16 6.06 -18.35
C THR A 107 -3.74 5.40 -19.62
N PHE A 108 -3.47 4.12 -19.84
CA PHE A 108 -3.69 3.41 -21.11
C PHE A 108 -3.14 4.17 -22.32
N ASN A 109 -2.14 5.03 -22.08
CA ASN A 109 -1.48 5.82 -23.10
C ASN A 109 -0.08 5.25 -23.38
N PRO A 110 0.18 4.68 -24.58
CA PRO A 110 1.45 4.03 -24.89
C PRO A 110 2.62 5.01 -25.01
N THR A 111 2.37 6.33 -25.11
CA THR A 111 3.42 7.35 -25.13
C THR A 111 4.02 7.62 -23.74
N LEU A 112 3.37 7.11 -22.67
CA LEU A 112 3.75 7.33 -21.27
C LEU A 112 3.95 8.83 -20.94
N PRO A 113 2.94 9.67 -21.13
CA PRO A 113 3.05 11.11 -20.87
C PRO A 113 3.20 11.42 -19.38
N ALA A 114 2.76 10.48 -18.52
CA ALA A 114 2.92 10.56 -17.07
C ALA A 114 3.56 9.28 -16.53
N ILE A 115 4.52 9.44 -15.62
CA ILE A 115 5.20 8.36 -14.89
C ILE A 115 4.93 8.57 -13.41
N PHE A 116 4.25 7.60 -12.79
CA PHE A 116 3.89 7.66 -11.37
C PHE A 116 4.77 6.71 -10.58
N LEU A 117 5.56 7.26 -9.66
CA LEU A 117 6.42 6.50 -8.74
C LEU A 117 5.67 6.34 -7.41
N GLY A 118 4.81 5.32 -7.37
CA GLY A 118 3.88 5.02 -6.28
C GLY A 118 4.39 3.97 -5.31
N VAL A 119 3.47 3.11 -4.81
CA VAL A 119 3.79 2.16 -3.73
C VAL A 119 4.75 1.05 -4.16
N ILE A 120 4.68 0.57 -5.41
CA ILE A 120 5.58 -0.49 -5.91
C ILE A 120 7.01 0.04 -6.06
N TRP A 121 7.16 1.32 -6.50
CA TRP A 121 8.45 2.03 -6.46
C TRP A 121 9.00 2.07 -5.04
N ALA A 122 8.21 2.50 -4.04
CA ALA A 122 8.64 2.59 -2.64
C ALA A 122 9.05 1.21 -2.10
N ILE A 123 8.30 0.15 -2.42
CA ILE A 123 8.67 -1.24 -2.08
C ILE A 123 9.99 -1.63 -2.76
N GLY A 124 10.14 -1.31 -4.04
CA GLY A 124 11.35 -1.64 -4.82
C GLY A 124 12.61 -1.01 -4.24
N ILE A 125 12.60 0.29 -4.00
CA ILE A 125 13.74 1.01 -3.39
C ILE A 125 13.98 0.56 -1.95
N SER A 126 12.92 0.35 -1.16
CA SER A 126 13.05 -0.18 0.21
C SER A 126 13.67 -1.58 0.23
N MET A 127 13.39 -2.44 -0.76
CA MET A 127 14.08 -3.74 -0.91
C MET A 127 15.57 -3.56 -1.22
N ILE A 128 15.94 -2.60 -2.08
CA ILE A 128 17.36 -2.30 -2.36
C ILE A 128 18.05 -1.80 -1.10
N ALA A 129 17.43 -0.91 -0.33
CA ALA A 129 17.97 -0.46 0.95
C ALA A 129 18.09 -1.62 1.96
N LEU A 130 17.08 -2.48 2.06
CA LEU A 130 17.09 -3.66 2.92
C LEU A 130 18.21 -4.64 2.51
N ALA A 131 18.57 -4.73 1.21
CA ALA A 131 19.67 -5.57 0.75
C ALA A 131 21.01 -5.19 1.37
N GLY A 132 21.24 -3.93 1.67
CA GLY A 132 22.38 -3.47 2.47
C GLY A 132 22.20 -3.75 3.96
N LEU A 133 21.00 -3.47 4.49
CA LEU A 133 20.72 -3.58 5.92
C LEU A 133 20.79 -5.02 6.45
N VAL A 134 20.49 -6.04 5.64
CA VAL A 134 20.50 -7.45 6.09
C VAL A 134 21.91 -7.96 6.49
N HIS A 135 22.97 -7.21 6.21
CA HIS A 135 24.30 -7.48 6.70
C HIS A 135 24.54 -7.00 8.15
N LEU A 136 23.63 -6.20 8.71
CA LEU A 136 23.66 -5.77 10.10
C LEU A 136 22.99 -6.82 11.01
N PRO A 137 23.34 -6.85 12.31
CA PRO A 137 22.59 -7.65 13.27
C PRO A 137 21.14 -7.16 13.37
N ALA A 138 20.20 -8.06 13.70
CA ALA A 138 18.78 -7.73 13.78
C ALA A 138 18.45 -6.51 14.68
N ARG A 139 19.22 -6.31 15.75
CA ARG A 139 19.10 -5.12 16.62
C ARG A 139 19.48 -3.82 15.89
N GLY A 140 20.48 -3.86 15.02
CA GLY A 140 20.88 -2.71 14.19
C GLY A 140 19.78 -2.36 13.16
N ILE A 141 19.19 -3.38 12.51
CA ILE A 141 18.06 -3.19 11.57
C ILE A 141 16.85 -2.64 12.30
N LEU A 142 16.55 -3.14 13.51
CA LEU A 142 15.46 -2.64 14.35
C LEU A 142 15.66 -1.17 14.70
N LEU A 143 16.85 -0.80 15.21
CA LEU A 143 17.17 0.58 15.58
C LEU A 143 17.08 1.50 14.36
N PHE A 144 17.64 1.10 13.24
CA PHE A 144 17.55 1.87 11.99
C PHE A 144 16.09 2.10 11.57
N GLY A 145 15.26 1.05 11.57
CA GLY A 145 13.85 1.16 11.23
C GLY A 145 13.07 2.07 12.19
N LEU A 146 13.36 1.96 13.51
CA LEU A 146 12.74 2.84 14.52
C LEU A 146 13.16 4.30 14.36
N VAL A 147 14.44 4.58 14.10
CA VAL A 147 14.93 5.95 13.87
C VAL A 147 14.22 6.57 12.66
N LEU A 148 14.07 5.84 11.56
CA LEU A 148 13.38 6.36 10.39
C LEU A 148 11.89 6.57 10.64
N VAL A 149 11.20 5.60 11.26
CA VAL A 149 9.74 5.69 11.48
C VAL A 149 9.37 6.72 12.56
N LEU A 150 10.13 6.78 13.63
CA LEU A 150 9.84 7.70 14.73
C LEU A 150 10.41 9.10 14.52
N GLY A 151 11.49 9.24 13.75
CA GLY A 151 12.26 10.46 13.63
C GLY A 151 11.97 11.31 12.38
N HIS A 152 11.39 10.73 11.31
CA HIS A 152 11.28 11.46 10.04
C HIS A 152 10.39 12.71 10.12
N ASN A 153 9.38 12.74 10.99
CA ASN A 153 8.53 13.93 11.16
C ASN A 153 9.29 15.13 11.74
N ALA A 154 10.46 14.94 12.35
CA ALA A 154 11.34 16.06 12.71
C ALA A 154 11.94 16.77 11.47
N LEU A 155 11.76 16.21 10.27
CA LEU A 155 12.22 16.77 9.00
C LEU A 155 11.11 17.50 8.24
N ASP A 156 9.86 17.51 8.75
CA ASP A 156 8.69 18.04 8.02
C ASP A 156 8.83 19.55 7.70
N ASP A 157 9.50 20.31 8.55
CA ASP A 157 9.74 21.76 8.34
C ASP A 157 10.97 22.05 7.45
N LEU A 158 11.67 21.02 6.99
CA LEU A 158 12.83 21.19 6.13
C LEU A 158 12.41 21.11 4.65
N HIS A 159 12.64 22.20 3.90
CA HIS A 159 12.33 22.28 2.47
C HIS A 159 13.57 22.63 1.64
N PRO A 160 14.64 21.81 1.67
CA PRO A 160 15.84 22.09 0.89
C PRO A 160 15.53 22.06 -0.61
N ALA A 161 16.19 22.94 -1.36
CA ALA A 161 16.03 23.00 -2.81
C ALA A 161 16.55 21.69 -3.46
N GLY A 162 15.81 21.20 -4.46
CA GLY A 162 16.23 20.06 -5.27
C GLY A 162 15.29 18.87 -5.26
N LEU A 163 15.32 18.10 -6.34
CA LEU A 163 14.46 16.93 -6.55
C LEU A 163 14.72 15.81 -5.53
N TRP A 164 15.96 15.70 -5.03
CA TRP A 164 16.36 14.64 -4.09
C TRP A 164 15.53 14.65 -2.81
N TRP A 165 15.10 15.83 -2.34
CA TRP A 165 14.25 15.93 -1.15
C TRP A 165 12.84 15.41 -1.42
N GLY A 166 12.30 15.73 -2.59
CA GLY A 166 11.02 15.16 -3.03
C GLY A 166 11.04 13.65 -3.16
N ILE A 167 12.19 13.05 -3.55
CA ILE A 167 12.35 11.59 -3.55
C ILE A 167 12.38 11.03 -2.13
N LEU A 168 12.99 11.74 -1.19
CA LEU A 168 13.25 11.22 0.15
C LEU A 168 12.12 11.51 1.15
N HIS A 169 11.57 12.73 1.14
CA HIS A 169 10.68 13.17 2.21
C HIS A 169 9.42 13.92 1.77
N GLU A 170 9.35 14.47 0.56
CA GLU A 170 8.16 15.20 0.08
C GLU A 170 7.54 14.56 -1.14
N GLN A 171 6.22 14.74 -1.31
CA GLN A 171 5.57 14.40 -2.57
C GLN A 171 5.87 15.50 -3.59
N VAL A 172 6.41 15.13 -4.76
CA VAL A 172 6.77 16.09 -5.78
C VAL A 172 6.37 15.65 -7.19
N PHE A 173 5.90 16.61 -7.98
CA PHE A 173 5.58 16.42 -9.39
C PHE A 173 6.45 17.36 -10.23
N ARG A 174 7.07 16.84 -11.29
CA ARG A 174 7.95 17.61 -12.19
C ARG A 174 7.69 17.26 -13.64
N MET A 175 7.73 18.28 -14.50
CA MET A 175 7.80 18.07 -15.94
C MET A 175 9.26 17.86 -16.35
N VAL A 176 9.53 16.75 -17.02
CA VAL A 176 10.86 16.39 -17.56
C VAL A 176 10.65 15.93 -18.99
N ASP A 177 11.25 16.62 -19.95
CA ASP A 177 11.16 16.31 -21.40
C ASP A 177 9.71 16.10 -21.88
N GLY A 178 8.79 16.95 -21.42
CA GLY A 178 7.37 16.91 -21.79
C GLY A 178 6.56 15.83 -21.07
N ARG A 179 7.14 15.08 -20.13
CA ARG A 179 6.47 14.05 -19.33
C ARG A 179 6.30 14.50 -17.88
N LEU A 180 5.14 14.19 -17.33
CA LEU A 180 4.89 14.41 -15.90
C LEU A 180 5.50 13.26 -15.09
N ILE A 181 6.47 13.54 -14.24
CA ILE A 181 7.01 12.56 -13.28
C ILE A 181 6.53 12.90 -11.88
N GLY A 182 5.79 11.98 -11.27
CA GLY A 182 5.27 12.12 -9.91
C GLY A 182 5.98 11.17 -8.93
N PHE A 183 6.74 11.73 -7.99
CA PHE A 183 7.28 11.00 -6.83
C PHE A 183 6.24 11.04 -5.72
N ILE A 184 5.32 10.06 -5.74
CA ILE A 184 4.13 10.06 -4.88
C ILE A 184 4.47 9.51 -3.49
N TYR A 185 5.43 8.57 -3.40
CA TYR A 185 5.81 7.87 -2.17
C TYR A 185 7.25 8.23 -1.76
N PRO A 186 7.45 9.27 -0.91
CA PRO A 186 8.76 9.62 -0.35
C PRO A 186 9.36 8.47 0.46
N LEU A 187 10.68 8.23 0.34
CA LEU A 187 11.28 6.94 0.67
C LEU A 187 11.62 6.74 2.15
N ILE A 188 11.99 7.81 2.88
CA ILE A 188 12.52 7.68 4.26
C ILE A 188 11.63 6.83 5.16
N PRO A 189 10.33 7.12 5.33
CA PRO A 189 9.50 6.33 6.23
C PRO A 189 9.30 4.89 5.74
N TRP A 190 9.17 4.69 4.43
CA TRP A 190 8.90 3.37 3.86
C TRP A 190 10.07 2.39 3.99
N ILE A 191 11.32 2.89 3.88
CA ILE A 191 12.52 2.10 4.17
C ILE A 191 12.51 1.64 5.63
N GLY A 192 12.14 2.54 6.56
CA GLY A 192 11.97 2.21 7.97
C GLY A 192 10.89 1.15 8.21
N VAL A 193 9.71 1.32 7.61
CA VAL A 193 8.60 0.34 7.71
C VAL A 193 9.01 -1.04 7.20
N MET A 194 9.74 -1.11 6.08
CA MET A 194 10.24 -2.39 5.56
C MET A 194 11.28 -3.03 6.46
N ALA A 195 12.20 -2.25 7.02
CA ALA A 195 13.21 -2.73 7.97
C ALA A 195 12.55 -3.31 9.23
N LEU A 196 11.55 -2.63 9.80
CA LEU A 196 10.76 -3.13 10.92
C LEU A 196 10.00 -4.41 10.56
N GLY A 197 9.40 -4.45 9.36
CA GLY A 197 8.73 -5.65 8.85
C GLY A 197 9.66 -6.85 8.72
N TYR A 198 10.93 -6.63 8.30
CA TYR A 198 11.93 -7.70 8.25
C TYR A 198 12.23 -8.27 9.64
N VAL A 199 12.48 -7.42 10.63
CA VAL A 199 12.73 -7.88 12.02
C VAL A 199 11.50 -8.57 12.60
N PHE A 200 10.31 -8.03 12.33
CA PHE A 200 9.03 -8.62 12.73
C PHE A 200 8.85 -10.06 12.23
N GLY A 201 9.35 -10.38 11.04
CA GLY A 201 9.34 -11.74 10.51
C GLY A 201 9.88 -12.79 11.49
N GLY A 202 10.87 -12.41 12.33
CA GLY A 202 11.44 -13.24 13.37
C GLY A 202 10.46 -13.73 14.44
N LEU A 203 9.30 -13.08 14.60
CA LEU A 203 8.24 -13.54 15.48
C LEU A 203 7.57 -14.85 15.00
N TYR A 204 7.70 -15.13 13.71
CA TYR A 204 7.16 -16.34 13.09
C TYR A 204 8.20 -17.47 12.94
N ALA A 205 9.34 -17.34 13.61
CA ALA A 205 10.31 -18.43 13.69
C ALA A 205 9.64 -19.66 14.35
N PRO A 206 9.91 -20.89 13.87
CA PRO A 206 9.28 -22.11 14.40
C PRO A 206 9.50 -22.33 15.90
N GLU A 207 10.62 -21.80 16.41
CA GLU A 207 11.02 -21.90 17.82
C GLU A 207 10.20 -20.95 18.74
N ARG A 208 9.45 -20.03 18.15
CA ARG A 208 8.62 -19.05 18.89
C ARG A 208 7.26 -19.65 19.25
N ASP A 209 6.92 -19.55 20.52
CA ASP A 209 5.59 -19.96 20.99
C ASP A 209 4.48 -19.09 20.37
N PRO A 210 3.48 -19.72 19.71
CA PRO A 210 2.35 -18.99 19.12
C PRO A 210 1.54 -18.19 20.15
N ALA A 211 1.44 -18.61 21.40
CA ALA A 211 0.70 -17.89 22.43
C ALA A 211 1.42 -16.61 22.84
N GLN A 212 2.75 -16.66 23.00
CA GLN A 212 3.59 -15.49 23.26
C GLN A 212 3.53 -14.53 22.08
N ARG A 213 3.59 -15.03 20.84
CA ARG A 213 3.46 -14.21 19.63
C ARG A 213 2.12 -13.47 19.61
N ARG A 214 1.00 -14.15 19.81
CA ARG A 214 -0.33 -13.50 19.86
C ARG A 214 -0.43 -12.45 20.97
N ARG A 215 0.16 -12.71 22.14
CA ARG A 215 0.22 -11.72 23.23
C ARG A 215 1.01 -10.48 22.81
N LEU A 216 2.19 -10.67 22.18
CA LEU A 216 3.01 -9.57 21.70
C LEU A 216 2.32 -8.77 20.61
N LEU A 217 1.66 -9.44 19.65
CA LEU A 217 0.88 -8.77 18.60
C LEU A 217 -0.24 -7.90 19.17
N ARG A 218 -0.96 -8.39 20.20
CA ARG A 218 -1.97 -7.60 20.90
C ARG A 218 -1.36 -6.41 21.62
N LEU A 219 -0.24 -6.60 22.29
CA LEU A 219 0.47 -5.52 22.98
C LEU A 219 0.94 -4.45 22.00
N LEU A 220 1.61 -4.85 20.92
CA LEU A 220 2.06 -3.92 19.86
C LEU A 220 0.88 -3.18 19.24
N GLY A 221 -0.21 -3.87 18.94
CA GLY A 221 -1.40 -3.26 18.34
C GLY A 221 -2.05 -2.24 19.27
N MET A 222 -2.27 -2.60 20.54
CA MET A 222 -2.85 -1.70 21.53
C MET A 222 -1.92 -0.52 21.85
N ALA A 223 -0.62 -0.76 21.98
CA ALA A 223 0.36 0.30 22.22
C ALA A 223 0.44 1.29 21.04
N SER A 224 0.39 0.79 19.79
CA SER A 224 0.37 1.65 18.60
C SER A 224 -0.90 2.52 18.56
N ILE A 225 -2.07 1.95 18.85
CA ILE A 225 -3.33 2.71 18.87
C ILE A 225 -3.33 3.72 20.01
N ALA A 226 -2.89 3.34 21.21
CA ALA A 226 -2.81 4.24 22.35
C ALA A 226 -1.83 5.38 22.09
N LEU A 227 -0.65 5.08 21.52
CA LEU A 227 0.33 6.09 21.15
C LEU A 227 -0.20 7.03 20.05
N PHE A 228 -0.89 6.50 19.04
CA PHE A 228 -1.59 7.31 18.04
C PHE A 228 -2.54 8.30 18.69
N LEU A 229 -3.42 7.82 19.58
CA LEU A 229 -4.42 8.68 20.23
C LEU A 229 -3.75 9.75 21.13
N VAL A 230 -2.73 9.38 21.89
CA VAL A 230 -2.02 10.34 22.74
C VAL A 230 -1.36 11.42 21.89
N LEU A 231 -0.54 11.03 20.89
CA LEU A 231 0.17 11.99 20.05
C LEU A 231 -0.80 12.86 19.23
N ARG A 232 -1.86 12.25 18.67
CA ARG A 232 -2.84 12.94 17.85
C ARG A 232 -3.68 13.95 18.63
N LEU A 233 -4.10 13.60 19.85
CA LEU A 233 -4.93 14.49 20.68
C LEU A 233 -4.11 15.59 21.37
N THR A 234 -2.83 15.36 21.64
CA THR A 234 -1.92 16.37 22.21
C THR A 234 -1.26 17.24 21.14
N ASP A 235 -1.23 16.78 19.91
CA ASP A 235 -0.66 17.46 18.74
C ASP A 235 0.81 17.90 18.92
N VAL A 236 1.58 17.16 19.74
CA VAL A 236 2.97 17.52 20.08
C VAL A 236 3.95 17.15 18.99
N TYR A 237 3.74 16.00 18.30
CA TYR A 237 4.67 15.44 17.33
C TYR A 237 4.00 14.35 16.49
N GLY A 238 4.47 14.19 15.22
CA GLY A 238 4.22 12.99 14.43
C GLY A 238 3.23 13.14 13.27
N ASP A 239 2.71 14.34 13.04
CA ASP A 239 1.94 14.68 11.83
C ASP A 239 2.06 16.19 11.58
N PRO A 240 2.31 16.65 10.33
CA PRO A 240 2.41 18.08 10.04
C PRO A 240 1.05 18.82 10.06
N ARG A 241 -0.08 18.08 10.05
CA ARG A 241 -1.43 18.64 10.08
C ARG A 241 -2.08 18.39 11.44
N PRO A 242 -2.38 19.44 12.23
CA PRO A 242 -3.12 19.31 13.48
C PRO A 242 -4.56 18.80 13.21
N TRP A 243 -5.19 18.21 14.22
CA TRP A 243 -6.61 17.92 14.16
C TRP A 243 -7.45 19.14 14.55
N GLU A 244 -8.67 19.26 14.01
CA GLU A 244 -9.54 20.42 14.23
C GLU A 244 -10.80 20.01 15.01
N PRO A 245 -11.06 20.62 16.18
CA PRO A 245 -12.24 20.31 16.99
C PRO A 245 -13.51 21.10 16.60
N GLY A 246 -13.37 22.17 15.79
CA GLY A 246 -14.30 23.31 15.76
C GLY A 246 -15.67 23.14 15.09
N ARG A 247 -15.97 22.01 14.39
CA ARG A 247 -17.19 21.86 13.57
C ARG A 247 -18.16 20.79 14.08
N GLY A 248 -18.11 20.49 15.35
CA GLY A 248 -18.95 19.47 15.99
C GLY A 248 -18.31 18.09 16.08
N PRO A 249 -18.91 17.16 16.87
CA PRO A 249 -18.28 15.91 17.27
C PRO A 249 -17.94 14.98 16.09
N ALA A 250 -18.81 14.92 15.07
CA ALA A 250 -18.58 14.08 13.89
C ALA A 250 -17.38 14.56 13.08
N PHE A 251 -17.27 15.89 12.84
CA PHE A 251 -16.12 16.47 12.15
C PHE A 251 -14.83 16.27 12.95
N ALA A 252 -14.86 16.54 14.27
CA ALA A 252 -13.71 16.34 15.15
C ALA A 252 -13.21 14.87 15.11
N PHE A 253 -14.12 13.91 15.13
CA PHE A 253 -13.78 12.49 15.00
C PHE A 253 -13.10 12.17 13.65
N LEU A 254 -13.64 12.66 12.53
CA LEU A 254 -13.02 12.46 11.22
C LEU A 254 -11.67 13.17 11.12
N SER A 255 -11.55 14.37 11.69
CA SER A 255 -10.30 15.12 11.73
C SER A 255 -9.20 14.41 12.54
N VAL A 256 -9.54 13.75 13.65
CA VAL A 256 -8.60 12.89 14.38
C VAL A 256 -8.09 11.75 13.51
N LEU A 257 -8.95 11.15 12.67
CA LEU A 257 -8.58 10.06 11.77
C LEU A 257 -7.83 10.54 10.51
N ASN A 258 -7.84 11.85 10.20
CA ASN A 258 -7.25 12.43 9.01
C ASN A 258 -5.74 12.65 9.15
N ALA A 259 -4.98 11.57 9.18
CA ALA A 259 -3.53 11.60 9.27
C ALA A 259 -2.86 11.68 7.89
N THR A 260 -1.74 12.41 7.82
CA THR A 260 -1.00 12.67 6.58
C THR A 260 -0.38 11.39 6.01
N LYS A 261 -0.67 11.14 4.72
CA LYS A 261 -0.21 9.95 3.99
C LYS A 261 1.07 10.18 3.17
N TYR A 262 1.37 11.42 2.81
CA TYR A 262 2.46 11.76 1.89
C TYR A 262 3.28 12.95 2.38
N PRO A 263 4.44 12.71 3.03
CA PRO A 263 4.98 11.43 3.50
C PRO A 263 4.07 10.77 4.55
N PRO A 264 4.13 9.43 4.72
CA PRO A 264 3.31 8.78 5.74
C PRO A 264 3.78 9.18 7.13
N SER A 265 2.99 10.00 7.81
CA SER A 265 3.29 10.49 9.16
C SER A 265 3.37 9.35 10.19
N LEU A 266 3.98 9.60 11.35
CA LEU A 266 3.97 8.64 12.45
C LEU A 266 2.53 8.30 12.87
N HIS A 267 1.63 9.30 12.90
CA HIS A 267 0.22 9.09 13.19
C HIS A 267 -0.43 8.11 12.18
N TYR A 268 -0.18 8.32 10.89
CA TYR A 268 -0.67 7.45 9.83
C TYR A 268 -0.16 6.01 9.99
N LEU A 269 1.13 5.82 10.30
CA LEU A 269 1.72 4.50 10.48
C LEU A 269 1.19 3.79 11.73
N LEU A 270 1.04 4.50 12.85
CA LEU A 270 0.49 3.95 14.08
C LEU A 270 -0.99 3.57 13.94
N MET A 271 -1.79 4.46 13.30
CA MET A 271 -3.22 4.26 13.03
C MET A 271 -3.48 3.03 12.14
N THR A 272 -2.59 2.73 11.22
CA THR A 272 -2.78 1.64 10.25
C THR A 272 -2.13 0.34 10.69
N LEU A 273 -0.89 0.35 11.17
CA LEU A 273 -0.19 -0.86 11.62
C LEU A 273 -0.70 -1.38 12.97
N GLY A 274 -1.20 -0.51 13.86
CA GLY A 274 -1.78 -0.91 15.13
C GLY A 274 -2.92 -1.92 14.97
N PRO A 275 -4.02 -1.58 14.27
CA PRO A 275 -5.09 -2.54 13.97
C PRO A 275 -4.63 -3.74 13.14
N ALA A 276 -3.63 -3.60 12.26
CA ALA A 276 -3.06 -4.72 11.52
C ALA A 276 -2.41 -5.76 12.43
N PHE A 277 -1.71 -5.33 13.50
CA PHE A 277 -1.17 -6.24 14.52
C PHE A 277 -2.27 -6.93 15.32
N LEU A 278 -3.33 -6.19 15.70
CA LEU A 278 -4.50 -6.80 16.35
C LEU A 278 -5.16 -7.85 15.47
N PHE A 279 -5.35 -7.52 14.18
CA PHE A 279 -5.87 -8.46 13.20
C PHE A 279 -5.02 -9.74 13.14
N LEU A 280 -3.70 -9.63 13.02
CA LEU A 280 -2.79 -10.78 13.00
C LEU A 280 -2.93 -11.61 14.29
N SER A 281 -3.13 -10.98 15.44
CA SER A 281 -3.26 -11.69 16.73
C SER A 281 -4.46 -12.62 16.79
N VAL A 282 -5.55 -12.30 16.07
CA VAL A 282 -6.78 -13.12 15.99
C VAL A 282 -6.83 -14.02 14.77
N ALA A 283 -6.11 -13.64 13.68
CA ALA A 283 -6.10 -14.36 12.41
C ALA A 283 -5.30 -15.70 12.45
N GLU A 284 -4.61 -16.01 13.53
CA GLU A 284 -3.84 -17.27 13.68
C GLU A 284 -4.73 -18.50 13.93
N ALA A 285 -6.02 -18.33 14.16
CA ALA A 285 -6.97 -19.42 14.21
C ALA A 285 -7.13 -20.11 12.83
N ARG A 286 -7.69 -21.31 12.82
CA ARG A 286 -7.98 -22.01 11.56
C ARG A 286 -8.89 -21.16 10.67
N PRO A 287 -8.49 -20.84 9.42
CA PRO A 287 -9.26 -19.97 8.56
C PRO A 287 -10.61 -20.59 8.18
N GLY A 288 -11.71 -19.88 8.44
CA GLY A 288 -13.04 -20.21 7.97
C GLY A 288 -13.19 -20.13 6.43
N PRO A 289 -14.35 -20.45 5.86
CA PRO A 289 -14.56 -20.45 4.41
C PRO A 289 -14.25 -19.12 3.73
N TRP A 290 -14.70 -18.02 4.31
CA TRP A 290 -14.44 -16.67 3.79
C TRP A 290 -12.97 -16.27 3.88
N ALA A 291 -12.31 -16.56 5.00
CA ALA A 291 -10.88 -16.32 5.15
C ALA A 291 -10.06 -17.09 4.11
N ARG A 292 -10.45 -18.33 3.79
CA ARG A 292 -9.79 -19.11 2.73
C ARG A 292 -9.93 -18.47 1.34
N ARG A 293 -11.06 -17.80 1.04
CA ARG A 293 -11.24 -17.06 -0.22
C ARG A 293 -10.32 -15.84 -0.27
N LEU A 294 -10.25 -15.06 0.81
CA LEU A 294 -9.37 -13.90 0.90
C LEU A 294 -7.89 -14.26 0.83
N ILE A 295 -7.48 -15.38 1.42
CA ILE A 295 -6.11 -15.92 1.33
C ILE A 295 -5.68 -16.14 -0.13
N VAL A 296 -6.59 -16.42 -1.05
CA VAL A 296 -6.25 -16.59 -2.48
C VAL A 296 -5.61 -15.31 -3.01
N PHE A 297 -6.19 -14.15 -2.77
CA PHE A 297 -5.63 -12.85 -3.18
C PHE A 297 -4.26 -12.58 -2.52
N GLY A 298 -4.13 -12.90 -1.22
CA GLY A 298 -2.87 -12.72 -0.48
C GLY A 298 -1.73 -13.62 -0.93
N ARG A 299 -2.02 -14.71 -1.65
CA ARG A 299 -1.00 -15.62 -2.24
C ARG A 299 -0.43 -15.13 -3.55
N VAL A 300 -1.16 -14.27 -4.26
CA VAL A 300 -0.80 -13.73 -5.58
C VAL A 300 -0.98 -12.21 -5.63
N PRO A 301 -0.45 -11.47 -4.64
CA PRO A 301 -0.76 -10.06 -4.47
C PRO A 301 -0.33 -9.22 -5.68
N PHE A 302 0.84 -9.49 -6.25
CA PHE A 302 1.34 -8.70 -7.37
C PHE A 302 0.56 -8.98 -8.67
N PHE A 303 0.17 -10.23 -8.91
CA PHE A 303 -0.72 -10.56 -10.02
C PHE A 303 -2.07 -9.83 -9.90
N TYR A 304 -2.68 -9.88 -8.72
CA TYR A 304 -3.92 -9.14 -8.47
C TYR A 304 -3.72 -7.63 -8.65
N TYR A 305 -2.58 -7.08 -8.16
CA TYR A 305 -2.27 -5.66 -8.29
C TYR A 305 -2.24 -5.20 -9.76
N VAL A 306 -1.62 -5.97 -10.65
CA VAL A 306 -1.59 -5.65 -12.08
C VAL A 306 -2.99 -5.81 -12.69
N MET A 307 -3.63 -6.96 -12.44
CA MET A 307 -4.88 -7.30 -13.10
C MET A 307 -6.07 -6.42 -12.69
N HIS A 308 -6.11 -5.94 -11.41
CA HIS A 308 -7.23 -5.09 -11.01
C HIS A 308 -7.17 -3.71 -11.69
N LEU A 309 -5.99 -3.13 -11.93
CA LEU A 309 -5.86 -1.90 -12.70
C LEU A 309 -6.34 -2.08 -14.14
N VAL A 310 -5.95 -3.19 -14.80
CA VAL A 310 -6.46 -3.53 -16.14
C VAL A 310 -7.97 -3.58 -16.17
N VAL A 311 -8.58 -4.29 -15.21
CA VAL A 311 -10.05 -4.47 -15.19
C VAL A 311 -10.77 -3.18 -14.84
N ILE A 312 -10.27 -2.41 -13.87
CA ILE A 312 -10.87 -1.13 -13.47
C ILE A 312 -10.84 -0.15 -14.65
N HIS A 313 -9.69 -0.01 -15.31
CA HIS A 313 -9.56 0.89 -16.44
C HIS A 313 -10.44 0.44 -17.63
N ALA A 314 -10.49 -0.86 -17.92
CA ALA A 314 -11.40 -1.39 -18.94
C ALA A 314 -12.88 -1.11 -18.60
N PHE A 315 -13.28 -1.21 -17.33
CA PHE A 315 -14.62 -0.83 -16.90
C PHE A 315 -14.87 0.67 -17.02
N ALA A 316 -13.85 1.52 -16.77
CA ALA A 316 -13.96 2.96 -16.98
C ALA A 316 -14.15 3.30 -18.47
N ILE A 317 -13.42 2.64 -19.39
CA ILE A 317 -13.63 2.75 -20.84
C ILE A 317 -15.09 2.34 -21.19
N LEU A 318 -15.56 1.22 -20.68
CA LEU A 318 -16.94 0.77 -20.91
C LEU A 318 -17.93 1.82 -20.40
N ALA A 319 -17.70 2.40 -19.22
CA ALA A 319 -18.58 3.39 -18.61
C ALA A 319 -18.69 4.67 -19.46
N VAL A 320 -17.58 5.22 -19.97
CA VAL A 320 -17.63 6.42 -20.83
C VAL A 320 -18.36 6.12 -22.15
N VAL A 321 -18.15 4.94 -22.74
CA VAL A 321 -18.86 4.54 -23.98
C VAL A 321 -20.37 4.40 -23.73
N LEU A 322 -20.77 3.82 -22.60
CA LEU A 322 -22.20 3.73 -22.23
C LEU A 322 -22.85 5.09 -21.97
N LEU A 323 -22.06 6.09 -21.59
CA LEU A 323 -22.49 7.49 -21.45
C LEU A 323 -22.49 8.25 -22.81
N GLY A 324 -22.20 7.59 -23.92
CA GLY A 324 -22.16 8.19 -25.25
C GLY A 324 -20.89 9.02 -25.53
N ARG A 325 -19.84 8.85 -24.73
CA ARG A 325 -18.54 9.52 -24.88
C ARG A 325 -17.57 8.62 -25.64
N PRO A 326 -16.55 9.20 -26.32
CA PRO A 326 -15.55 8.40 -26.99
C PRO A 326 -14.70 7.60 -25.99
N TRP A 327 -14.33 6.38 -26.32
CA TRP A 327 -13.46 5.53 -25.49
C TRP A 327 -12.10 6.16 -25.22
N THR A 328 -11.65 7.04 -26.11
CA THR A 328 -10.40 7.79 -26.01
C THR A 328 -10.36 8.76 -24.83
N ASP A 329 -11.52 9.11 -24.25
CA ASP A 329 -11.57 9.90 -23.00
C ASP A 329 -10.87 9.21 -21.84
N MET A 330 -10.68 7.89 -21.92
CA MET A 330 -9.90 7.11 -20.94
C MET A 330 -8.48 6.77 -21.42
N VAL A 331 -7.98 7.41 -22.47
CA VAL A 331 -6.55 7.44 -22.82
C VAL A 331 -5.98 8.73 -22.24
N LEU A 332 -5.33 8.63 -21.09
CA LEU A 332 -5.07 9.77 -20.21
C LEU A 332 -3.66 10.33 -20.41
N ASP A 333 -3.51 11.64 -20.25
CA ASP A 333 -2.22 12.32 -20.29
C ASP A 333 -1.65 12.59 -18.89
N THR A 334 -2.49 12.46 -17.86
CA THR A 334 -2.11 12.62 -16.46
C THR A 334 -2.85 11.61 -15.57
N PHE A 335 -2.91 11.84 -14.26
CA PHE A 335 -3.68 11.03 -13.34
C PHE A 335 -5.18 11.26 -13.57
N VAL A 336 -5.99 10.21 -13.62
CA VAL A 336 -7.41 10.25 -14.02
C VAL A 336 -8.22 11.38 -13.35
N ILE A 337 -8.03 11.62 -12.07
CA ILE A 337 -8.72 12.68 -11.31
C ILE A 337 -8.26 14.10 -11.67
N ARG A 338 -7.23 14.26 -12.49
CA ARG A 338 -6.68 15.56 -12.94
C ARG A 338 -6.95 15.84 -14.40
N GLU A 339 -7.65 14.94 -15.10
CA GLU A 339 -7.98 15.12 -16.51
C GLU A 339 -9.10 16.17 -16.67
N PRO A 340 -8.84 17.30 -17.37
CA PRO A 340 -9.82 18.38 -17.45
C PRO A 340 -11.14 17.97 -18.15
N HIS A 341 -11.06 17.07 -19.12
CA HIS A 341 -12.22 16.61 -19.88
C HIS A 341 -13.11 15.59 -19.12
N LEU A 342 -12.67 15.12 -17.95
CA LEU A 342 -13.42 14.19 -17.10
C LEU A 342 -14.12 14.88 -15.92
N GLN A 343 -14.15 16.20 -15.83
CA GLN A 343 -14.79 16.94 -14.73
C GLN A 343 -16.30 16.65 -14.63
N ASP A 344 -16.96 16.39 -15.75
CA ASP A 344 -18.39 16.05 -15.80
C ASP A 344 -18.67 14.54 -15.72
N TYR A 345 -17.61 13.74 -15.51
CA TYR A 345 -17.70 12.30 -15.42
C TYR A 345 -17.73 11.86 -13.96
N GLY A 346 -18.31 10.69 -13.74
CA GLY A 346 -18.29 10.03 -12.44
C GLY A 346 -19.68 9.62 -11.97
N PHE A 347 -19.67 8.82 -10.92
CA PHE A 347 -20.85 8.17 -10.38
C PHE A 347 -20.93 8.37 -8.86
N SER A 348 -22.11 8.07 -8.31
CA SER A 348 -22.30 8.05 -6.86
C SER A 348 -21.56 6.91 -6.17
N LEU A 349 -21.28 7.07 -4.88
CA LEU A 349 -20.55 6.09 -4.08
C LEU A 349 -21.14 4.65 -4.09
N PRO A 350 -22.49 4.43 -4.12
CA PRO A 350 -23.05 3.09 -4.30
C PRO A 350 -22.62 2.40 -5.60
N VAL A 351 -22.48 3.14 -6.70
CA VAL A 351 -21.98 2.60 -7.98
C VAL A 351 -20.52 2.19 -7.83
N VAL A 352 -19.69 3.02 -7.15
CA VAL A 352 -18.30 2.68 -6.84
C VAL A 352 -18.19 1.35 -6.09
N TYR A 353 -19.04 1.13 -5.08
CA TYR A 353 -19.09 -0.14 -4.37
C TYR A 353 -19.53 -1.31 -5.26
N GLY A 354 -20.50 -1.10 -6.14
CA GLY A 354 -20.96 -2.10 -7.10
C GLY A 354 -19.83 -2.53 -8.05
N VAL A 355 -19.12 -1.55 -8.62
CA VAL A 355 -17.96 -1.81 -9.50
C VAL A 355 -16.82 -2.51 -8.74
N TRP A 356 -16.52 -2.07 -7.52
CA TRP A 356 -15.52 -2.72 -6.68
C TRP A 356 -15.82 -4.20 -6.44
N VAL A 357 -17.06 -4.53 -6.05
CA VAL A 357 -17.48 -5.92 -5.86
C VAL A 357 -17.36 -6.71 -7.15
N ALA A 358 -17.79 -6.13 -8.29
CA ALA A 358 -17.66 -6.76 -9.60
C ALA A 358 -16.20 -7.08 -9.96
N VAL A 359 -15.27 -6.14 -9.76
CA VAL A 359 -13.82 -6.33 -9.97
C VAL A 359 -13.28 -7.49 -9.11
N VAL A 360 -13.60 -7.49 -7.81
CA VAL A 360 -13.13 -8.53 -6.88
C VAL A 360 -13.65 -9.91 -7.27
N VAL A 361 -14.96 -10.02 -7.59
CA VAL A 361 -15.60 -11.28 -7.98
C VAL A 361 -15.04 -11.79 -9.31
N LEU A 362 -14.89 -10.91 -10.30
CA LEU A 362 -14.34 -11.24 -11.62
C LEU A 362 -12.90 -11.77 -11.52
N LEU A 363 -12.07 -11.16 -10.66
CA LEU A 363 -10.65 -11.54 -10.53
C LEU A 363 -10.42 -12.75 -9.63
N TYR A 364 -11.38 -13.19 -8.83
CA TYR A 364 -11.22 -14.33 -7.93
C TYR A 364 -10.82 -15.62 -8.65
N PRO A 365 -11.51 -16.07 -9.74
CA PRO A 365 -11.12 -17.28 -10.46
C PRO A 365 -9.72 -17.17 -11.09
N ALA A 366 -9.35 -16.01 -11.65
CA ALA A 366 -8.03 -15.79 -12.22
C ALA A 366 -6.93 -15.88 -11.14
N CYS A 367 -7.14 -15.25 -9.96
CA CYS A 367 -6.22 -15.34 -8.84
C CYS A 367 -6.10 -16.79 -8.29
N ARG A 368 -7.20 -17.52 -8.24
CA ARG A 368 -7.21 -18.92 -7.82
C ARG A 368 -6.41 -19.79 -8.79
N TRP A 369 -6.64 -19.64 -10.09
CA TRP A 369 -5.89 -20.31 -11.13
C TRP A 369 -4.38 -20.00 -11.04
N PHE A 370 -4.02 -18.72 -10.94
CA PHE A 370 -2.63 -18.32 -10.87
C PHE A 370 -1.94 -18.79 -9.58
N ALA A 371 -2.65 -18.80 -8.45
CA ALA A 371 -2.15 -19.37 -7.19
C ALA A 371 -1.92 -20.89 -7.28
N GLN A 372 -2.71 -21.60 -8.09
CA GLN A 372 -2.51 -23.01 -8.38
C GLN A 372 -1.30 -23.21 -9.31
N LEU A 373 -1.20 -22.45 -10.39
CA LEU A 373 -0.06 -22.48 -11.33
C LEU A 373 1.28 -22.27 -10.59
N LYS A 374 1.35 -21.30 -9.68
CA LYS A 374 2.55 -21.05 -8.85
C LYS A 374 2.93 -22.22 -7.93
N ARG A 375 1.99 -23.08 -7.57
CA ARG A 375 2.27 -24.27 -6.75
C ARG A 375 2.74 -25.44 -7.60
N GLU A 376 2.20 -25.57 -8.81
CA GLU A 376 2.48 -26.68 -9.73
C GLU A 376 3.78 -26.47 -10.52
N ARG A 377 4.07 -25.21 -10.90
CA ARG A 377 5.21 -24.83 -11.74
C ARG A 377 6.29 -24.09 -10.95
N THR A 378 6.90 -24.79 -10.01
CA THR A 378 8.00 -24.23 -9.20
C THR A 378 9.30 -24.07 -9.99
N ASP A 379 9.41 -24.72 -11.14
CA ASP A 379 10.49 -24.64 -12.12
C ASP A 379 10.47 -23.34 -12.95
N TRP A 380 9.33 -22.65 -13.06
CA TRP A 380 9.21 -21.40 -13.80
C TRP A 380 9.70 -20.23 -12.95
N TRP A 381 10.93 -19.83 -13.16
CA TRP A 381 11.61 -18.81 -12.38
C TRP A 381 10.87 -17.45 -12.37
N TRP A 382 10.27 -17.06 -13.50
CA TRP A 382 9.54 -15.80 -13.65
C TRP A 382 8.28 -15.73 -12.78
N LEU A 383 7.65 -16.84 -12.41
CA LEU A 383 6.53 -16.86 -11.47
C LEU A 383 6.90 -16.33 -10.09
N SER A 384 8.20 -16.29 -9.75
CA SER A 384 8.67 -15.70 -8.50
C SER A 384 8.62 -14.19 -8.53
N TYR A 385 8.51 -13.59 -9.71
CA TYR A 385 8.46 -12.13 -9.89
C TYR A 385 7.03 -11.57 -9.98
N LEU A 386 6.02 -12.43 -10.10
CA LEU A 386 4.59 -12.09 -10.16
C LEU A 386 3.81 -12.49 -8.86
#